data_a22cc06afe60e51be84017ba92d7b6a7
#
_entry.id   a22cc06afe60e51be84017ba92d7b6a7
#
_cell.length_a   1.000
_cell.length_b   1.000
_cell.length_c   1.000
_cell.angle_alpha   90.00
_cell.angle_beta   90.00
_cell.angle_gamma   90.00
#
_symmetry.space_group_name_H-M   'P 1'
#
loop_
_entity.id
_entity.type
_entity.pdbx_description
1 polymer ?
#
loop_
_entity_poly.entity_id
_entity_poly.type
_entity_poly.pdbx_seq_one_letter_code
_entity_poly.pdbx_strand_id
1 'polypeptide(L)'
;MEAANTPRVGAAVRRRRRALDLTLAEVARRSGLSSPFLSQIENDRARPSMRSLQRIADALGTTAVQLLAASDETRTVDVVRAAEDSGLDREARVRPVVRGRHQLHALEFVGEHEADREFRHRNDELMYVADGSVEVEADGRLHRLGRGDTLLLSGGVRHRWRSTGADTRVLVVAVGDHVDVLES
;
A
#
# COMPACT_ATOMS: atom_id res chain seq x y z
N MET A 1 13.66 12.03 22.76
CA MET A 1 13.27 10.66 22.33
C MET A 1 11.93 10.82 21.62
N GLU A 2 12.01 11.14 20.33
CA GLU A 2 10.85 11.39 19.49
C GLU A 2 10.20 10.01 19.17
N ALA A 3 8.94 9.87 19.53
CA ALA A 3 8.21 8.62 19.26
C ALA A 3 8.19 8.40 17.75
N ALA A 4 8.65 7.22 17.31
CA ALA A 4 8.60 6.78 15.92
C ALA A 4 7.19 7.06 15.37
N ASN A 5 7.12 7.95 14.37
CA ASN A 5 5.87 8.40 13.78
C ASN A 5 5.30 7.26 12.90
N THR A 6 4.56 6.36 13.53
CA THR A 6 3.92 5.26 12.81
C THR A 6 2.74 5.84 12.00
N PRO A 7 2.61 5.54 10.70
CA PRO A 7 1.54 6.07 9.86
C PRO A 7 0.16 5.80 10.46
N ARG A 8 -0.61 6.87 10.72
CA ARG A 8 -1.98 6.79 11.23
C ARG A 8 -2.95 6.81 10.08
N VAL A 9 -3.23 5.64 9.52
CA VAL A 9 -4.08 5.50 8.32
C VAL A 9 -5.57 5.79 8.56
N GLY A 10 -6.00 5.85 9.82
CA GLY A 10 -7.42 5.99 10.18
C GLY A 10 -8.06 7.24 9.60
N ALA A 11 -7.38 8.38 9.69
CA ALA A 11 -7.88 9.63 9.12
C ALA A 11 -7.99 9.57 7.60
N ALA A 12 -7.04 8.92 6.90
CA ALA A 12 -7.07 8.75 5.45
C ALA A 12 -8.24 7.85 5.02
N VAL A 13 -8.43 6.73 5.72
CA VAL A 13 -9.57 5.82 5.50
C VAL A 13 -10.89 6.55 5.67
N ARG A 14 -11.05 7.29 6.79
CA ARG A 14 -12.27 8.06 7.09
C ARG A 14 -12.55 9.12 6.03
N ARG A 15 -11.54 9.91 5.62
CA ARG A 15 -11.70 10.92 4.56
C ARG A 15 -12.16 10.28 3.26
N ARG A 16 -11.48 9.25 2.80
CA ARG A 16 -11.83 8.56 1.55
C ARG A 16 -13.23 7.96 1.59
N ARG A 17 -13.60 7.32 2.70
CA ARG A 17 -14.95 6.79 2.88
C ARG A 17 -16.02 7.87 2.76
N ARG A 18 -15.83 9.00 3.44
CA ARG A 18 -16.77 10.14 3.41
C ARG A 18 -16.85 10.77 2.02
N ALA A 19 -15.73 10.92 1.33
CA ALA A 19 -15.71 11.44 -0.04
C ALA A 19 -16.46 10.55 -1.04
N LEU A 20 -16.70 9.28 -0.69
CA LEU A 20 -17.49 8.33 -1.46
C LEU A 20 -18.92 8.16 -0.90
N ASP A 21 -19.34 8.98 0.07
CA ASP A 21 -20.64 8.90 0.77
C ASP A 21 -20.96 7.50 1.34
N LEU A 22 -19.92 6.71 1.67
CA LEU A 22 -20.08 5.36 2.18
C LEU A 22 -20.25 5.34 3.71
N THR A 23 -21.13 4.47 4.19
CA THR A 23 -21.24 4.15 5.62
C THR A 23 -20.17 3.15 6.05
N LEU A 24 -19.86 3.10 7.36
CA LEU A 24 -18.97 2.07 7.91
C LEU A 24 -19.48 0.65 7.62
N ALA A 25 -20.81 0.45 7.70
CA ALA A 25 -21.42 -0.83 7.40
C ALA A 25 -21.21 -1.26 5.94
N GLU A 26 -21.24 -0.31 5.03
CA GLU A 26 -21.03 -0.59 3.60
C GLU A 26 -19.57 -0.94 3.29
N VAL A 27 -18.62 -0.22 3.88
CA VAL A 27 -17.20 -0.56 3.76
C VAL A 27 -16.92 -1.92 4.42
N ALA A 28 -17.54 -2.21 5.58
CA ALA A 28 -17.46 -3.51 6.25
C ALA A 28 -17.90 -4.66 5.32
N ARG A 29 -19.06 -4.50 4.69
CA ARG A 29 -19.60 -5.48 3.76
C ARG A 29 -18.68 -5.69 2.54
N ARG A 30 -18.16 -4.60 1.94
CA ARG A 30 -17.27 -4.66 0.76
C ARG A 30 -15.89 -5.25 1.10
N SER A 31 -15.34 -4.87 2.26
CA SER A 31 -14.02 -5.32 2.69
C SER A 31 -14.05 -6.70 3.39
N GLY A 32 -15.23 -7.17 3.83
CA GLY A 32 -15.39 -8.37 4.66
C GLY A 32 -14.76 -8.22 6.05
N LEU A 33 -14.58 -7.00 6.55
CA LEU A 33 -14.15 -6.68 7.91
C LEU A 33 -15.38 -6.29 8.75
N SER A 34 -15.25 -6.35 10.08
CA SER A 34 -16.35 -5.92 10.95
C SER A 34 -16.41 -4.39 11.05
N SER A 35 -17.64 -3.83 11.15
CA SER A 35 -17.83 -2.39 11.36
C SER A 35 -17.16 -1.85 12.62
N PRO A 36 -17.18 -2.57 13.79
CA PRO A 36 -16.42 -2.14 14.95
C PRO A 36 -14.93 -2.05 14.72
N PHE A 37 -14.33 -3.01 14.00
CA PHE A 37 -12.90 -2.99 13.68
C PHE A 37 -12.55 -1.82 12.76
N LEU A 38 -13.36 -1.55 11.72
CA LEU A 38 -13.20 -0.38 10.87
C LEU A 38 -13.31 0.93 11.64
N SER A 39 -14.26 1.03 12.58
CA SER A 39 -14.40 2.18 13.46
C SER A 39 -13.16 2.39 14.32
N GLN A 40 -12.59 1.31 14.87
CA GLN A 40 -11.34 1.38 15.63
C GLN A 40 -10.17 1.86 14.76
N ILE A 41 -10.06 1.39 13.52
CA ILE A 41 -9.05 1.84 12.57
C ILE A 41 -9.23 3.33 12.27
N GLU A 42 -10.43 3.79 11.90
CA GLU A 42 -10.71 5.20 11.59
C GLU A 42 -10.44 6.16 12.75
N ASN A 43 -10.44 5.66 13.97
CA ASN A 43 -10.13 6.43 15.18
C ASN A 43 -8.71 6.16 15.72
N ASP A 44 -7.84 5.51 14.94
CA ASP A 44 -6.46 5.14 15.29
C ASP A 44 -6.35 4.32 16.60
N ARG A 45 -7.42 3.59 16.97
CA ARG A 45 -7.47 2.70 18.14
C ARG A 45 -7.07 1.27 17.82
N ALA A 46 -7.04 0.91 16.53
CA ALA A 46 -6.53 -0.36 16.03
C ALA A 46 -5.66 -0.10 14.79
N ARG A 47 -4.63 -0.93 14.61
CA ARG A 47 -3.77 -0.92 13.43
C ARG A 47 -4.21 -2.05 12.50
N PRO A 48 -4.53 -1.77 11.23
CA PRO A 48 -4.81 -2.82 10.27
C PRO A 48 -3.49 -3.50 9.89
N SER A 49 -3.52 -4.82 9.74
CA SER A 49 -2.47 -5.52 9.01
C SER A 49 -2.47 -5.06 7.55
N MET A 50 -1.37 -5.26 6.80
CA MET A 50 -1.30 -4.92 5.38
C MET A 50 -2.43 -5.58 4.59
N ARG A 51 -2.74 -6.83 4.88
CA ARG A 51 -3.88 -7.56 4.31
C ARG A 51 -5.22 -6.87 4.58
N SER A 52 -5.45 -6.41 5.81
CA SER A 52 -6.67 -5.69 6.17
C SER A 52 -6.73 -4.32 5.50
N LEU A 53 -5.61 -3.61 5.45
CA LEU A 53 -5.51 -2.30 4.79
C LEU A 53 -5.80 -2.41 3.28
N GLN A 54 -5.27 -3.45 2.63
CA GLN A 54 -5.55 -3.70 1.22
C GLN A 54 -7.05 -3.97 0.97
N ARG A 55 -7.72 -4.79 1.81
CA ARG A 55 -9.16 -5.03 1.72
C ARG A 55 -9.98 -3.75 1.91
N ILE A 56 -9.55 -2.87 2.80
CA ILE A 56 -10.17 -1.54 2.98
C ILE A 56 -9.96 -0.70 1.74
N ALA A 57 -8.75 -0.66 1.20
CA ALA A 57 -8.40 0.10 0.00
C ALA A 57 -9.24 -0.34 -1.20
N ASP A 58 -9.38 -1.65 -1.43
CA ASP A 58 -10.24 -2.18 -2.49
C ASP A 58 -11.70 -1.75 -2.34
N ALA A 59 -12.23 -1.82 -1.09
CA ALA A 59 -13.60 -1.40 -0.79
C ALA A 59 -13.83 0.09 -1.04
N LEU A 60 -12.76 0.89 -0.96
CA LEU A 60 -12.75 2.35 -1.17
C LEU A 60 -12.29 2.74 -2.59
N GLY A 61 -12.05 1.79 -3.50
CA GLY A 61 -11.59 2.05 -4.86
C GLY A 61 -10.24 2.78 -4.91
N THR A 62 -9.30 2.39 -4.04
CA THR A 62 -7.96 2.97 -3.93
C THR A 62 -6.93 1.86 -3.65
N THR A 63 -5.68 2.21 -3.40
CA THR A 63 -4.63 1.25 -3.02
C THR A 63 -4.23 1.45 -1.55
N ALA A 64 -3.68 0.40 -0.91
CA ALA A 64 -3.14 0.52 0.43
C ALA A 64 -2.02 1.56 0.49
N VAL A 65 -1.21 1.67 -0.59
CA VAL A 65 -0.16 2.68 -0.75
C VAL A 65 -0.73 4.10 -0.67
N GLN A 66 -1.82 4.37 -1.40
CA GLN A 66 -2.48 5.67 -1.40
C GLN A 66 -3.03 6.03 -0.01
N LEU A 67 -3.62 5.06 0.70
CA LEU A 67 -4.12 5.29 2.06
C LEU A 67 -2.99 5.60 3.04
N LEU A 68 -1.84 4.94 2.90
CA LEU A 68 -0.66 5.19 3.71
C LEU A 68 -0.05 6.56 3.41
N ALA A 69 0.16 6.87 2.14
CA ALA A 69 0.68 8.16 1.72
C ALA A 69 -0.22 9.32 2.18
N ALA A 70 -1.54 9.13 2.15
CA ALA A 70 -2.52 10.14 2.60
C ALA A 70 -2.58 10.31 4.13
N SER A 71 -1.86 9.50 4.91
CA SER A 71 -1.81 9.60 6.39
C SER A 71 -0.83 10.65 6.90
N ASP A 72 0.14 11.04 6.08
CA ASP A 72 1.17 12.01 6.43
C ASP A 72 0.91 13.39 5.82
N GLU A 73 1.46 14.44 6.43
CA GLU A 73 1.45 15.80 5.87
C GLU A 73 2.30 15.83 4.59
N THR A 74 1.78 16.51 3.56
CA THR A 74 2.51 16.70 2.31
C THR A 74 3.69 17.64 2.53
N ARG A 75 4.90 17.17 2.26
CA ARG A 75 6.13 17.96 2.33
C ARG A 75 6.68 18.18 0.92
N THR A 76 7.23 19.36 0.67
CA THR A 76 7.87 19.67 -0.62
C THR A 76 9.16 18.86 -0.82
N VAL A 77 9.88 18.60 0.27
CA VAL A 77 11.06 17.74 0.32
C VAL A 77 10.92 16.86 1.54
N ASP A 78 10.97 15.54 1.36
CA ASP A 78 10.92 14.57 2.44
C ASP A 78 12.07 13.56 2.31
N VAL A 79 12.69 13.23 3.45
CA VAL A 79 13.75 12.23 3.53
C VAL A 79 13.26 11.09 4.43
N VAL A 80 13.03 9.93 3.83
CA VAL A 80 12.67 8.71 4.56
C VAL A 80 13.94 7.92 4.86
N ARG A 81 14.35 7.90 6.14
CA ARG A 81 15.54 7.15 6.54
C ARG A 81 15.15 5.74 6.97
N ALA A 82 15.84 4.75 6.40
CA ALA A 82 15.54 3.34 6.65
C ALA A 82 15.64 2.95 8.14
N ALA A 83 16.56 3.55 8.88
CA ALA A 83 16.76 3.27 10.30
C ALA A 83 15.66 3.85 11.23
N GLU A 84 14.93 4.86 10.75
CA GLU A 84 13.89 5.57 11.51
C GLU A 84 12.48 5.07 11.19
N ASP A 85 12.34 4.29 10.13
CA ASP A 85 11.06 3.80 9.66
C ASP A 85 10.80 2.38 10.17
N SER A 86 9.84 2.26 11.07
CA SER A 86 9.42 0.97 11.61
C SER A 86 8.52 0.17 10.66
N GLY A 87 8.22 0.71 9.48
CA GLY A 87 7.30 0.10 8.52
C GLY A 87 5.84 0.08 9.01
N LEU A 88 5.01 -0.66 8.30
CA LEU A 88 3.59 -0.85 8.63
C LEU A 88 3.40 -1.79 9.82
N ASP A 89 4.26 -2.76 9.90
CA ASP A 89 4.31 -3.80 10.91
C ASP A 89 5.76 -4.32 10.97
N ARG A 90 6.27 -4.59 12.16
CA ARG A 90 7.61 -5.17 12.31
C ARG A 90 7.73 -6.55 11.64
N GLU A 91 6.61 -7.26 11.52
CA GLU A 91 6.54 -8.56 10.86
C GLU A 91 6.31 -8.43 9.35
N ALA A 92 5.59 -7.40 8.89
CA ALA A 92 5.19 -7.25 7.49
C ALA A 92 6.33 -6.86 6.56
N ARG A 93 7.46 -6.39 7.08
CA ARG A 93 8.66 -5.99 6.30
C ARG A 93 8.32 -5.11 5.07
N VAL A 94 7.29 -4.29 5.20
CA VAL A 94 6.80 -3.39 4.17
C VAL A 94 6.83 -1.97 4.71
N ARG A 95 7.45 -1.06 3.96
CA ARG A 95 7.48 0.35 4.35
C ARG A 95 7.19 1.28 3.17
N PRO A 96 6.49 2.39 3.38
CA PRO A 96 6.37 3.45 2.39
C PRO A 96 7.70 4.19 2.27
N VAL A 97 8.20 4.37 1.05
CA VAL A 97 9.40 5.16 0.77
C VAL A 97 9.07 6.54 0.21
N VAL A 98 7.81 6.78 -0.09
CA VAL A 98 7.23 8.11 -0.38
C VAL A 98 6.11 8.35 0.62
N ARG A 99 6.17 9.47 1.37
CA ARG A 99 5.19 9.86 2.39
C ARG A 99 4.43 11.10 1.96
N GLY A 100 3.22 11.28 2.49
CA GLY A 100 2.37 12.41 2.16
C GLY A 100 1.51 12.23 0.92
N ARG A 101 0.74 13.27 0.55
CA ARG A 101 -0.16 13.24 -0.60
C ARG A 101 0.58 13.64 -1.87
N HIS A 102 1.12 12.65 -2.56
CA HIS A 102 1.78 12.81 -3.85
C HIS A 102 1.12 11.90 -4.90
N GLN A 103 1.29 12.22 -6.17
CA GLN A 103 0.90 11.32 -7.25
C GLN A 103 1.80 10.08 -7.29
N LEU A 104 3.06 10.25 -6.94
CA LEU A 104 4.01 9.14 -6.84
C LEU A 104 3.82 8.41 -5.51
N HIS A 105 3.61 7.11 -5.58
CA HIS A 105 3.53 6.22 -4.43
C HIS A 105 4.59 5.14 -4.57
N ALA A 106 5.29 4.82 -3.49
CA ALA A 106 6.28 3.75 -3.52
C ALA A 106 6.32 3.00 -2.19
N LEU A 107 6.40 1.67 -2.30
CA LEU A 107 6.59 0.74 -1.18
C LEU A 107 7.86 -0.06 -1.40
N GLU A 108 8.59 -0.27 -0.33
CA GLU A 108 9.66 -1.26 -0.27
C GLU A 108 9.17 -2.49 0.48
N PHE A 109 9.40 -3.65 -0.11
CA PHE A 109 9.13 -4.95 0.47
C PHE A 109 10.47 -5.63 0.74
N VAL A 110 10.65 -6.22 1.93
CA VAL A 110 11.90 -6.89 2.33
C VAL A 110 11.58 -8.28 2.88
N GLY A 111 12.30 -9.29 2.39
CA GLY A 111 12.18 -10.67 2.84
C GLY A 111 11.15 -11.49 2.08
N GLU A 112 10.62 -12.50 2.75
CA GLU A 112 9.68 -13.43 2.14
C GLU A 112 8.29 -12.82 2.01
N HIS A 113 7.73 -12.90 0.82
CA HIS A 113 6.36 -12.54 0.49
C HIS A 113 5.72 -13.68 -0.27
N GLU A 114 4.54 -14.10 0.14
CA GLU A 114 3.75 -15.11 -0.54
C GLU A 114 2.72 -14.48 -1.47
N ALA A 115 2.49 -15.15 -2.61
CA ALA A 115 1.52 -14.72 -3.62
C ALA A 115 0.10 -15.22 -3.27
N ASP A 116 -0.37 -14.94 -2.07
CA ASP A 116 -1.66 -15.42 -1.59
C ASP A 116 -2.85 -14.59 -2.13
N ARG A 117 -2.58 -13.58 -2.96
CA ARG A 117 -3.60 -12.70 -3.53
C ARG A 117 -3.25 -12.19 -4.92
N GLU A 118 -4.28 -12.12 -5.79
CA GLU A 118 -4.23 -11.42 -7.08
C GLU A 118 -4.57 -9.93 -6.87
N PHE A 119 -3.78 -9.06 -7.49
CA PHE A 119 -3.97 -7.62 -7.51
C PHE A 119 -4.42 -7.14 -8.89
N ARG A 120 -5.17 -6.06 -8.91
CA ARG A 120 -5.52 -5.32 -10.12
C ARG A 120 -5.70 -3.85 -9.75
N HIS A 121 -4.85 -2.99 -10.29
CA HIS A 121 -4.88 -1.55 -10.06
C HIS A 121 -5.27 -0.81 -11.33
N ARG A 122 -5.80 0.40 -11.19
CA ARG A 122 -6.15 1.25 -12.35
C ARG A 122 -4.92 1.89 -13.00
N ASN A 123 -3.88 2.11 -12.21
CA ASN A 123 -2.70 2.85 -12.58
C ASN A 123 -1.57 1.90 -12.93
N ASP A 124 -0.61 2.42 -13.70
CA ASP A 124 0.61 1.72 -14.01
C ASP A 124 1.43 1.51 -12.73
N GLU A 125 2.10 0.38 -12.66
CA GLU A 125 2.93 -0.02 -11.55
C GLU A 125 4.28 -0.50 -12.07
N LEU A 126 5.36 0.04 -11.52
CA LEU A 126 6.73 -0.41 -11.79
C LEU A 126 7.24 -1.20 -10.60
N MET A 127 7.68 -2.41 -10.84
CA MET A 127 8.41 -3.24 -9.88
C MET A 127 9.90 -3.20 -10.23
N TYR A 128 10.76 -2.99 -9.23
CA TYR A 128 12.23 -3.07 -9.35
C TYR A 128 12.78 -4.00 -8.27
N VAL A 129 13.56 -4.98 -8.68
CA VAL A 129 14.21 -5.93 -7.76
C VAL A 129 15.57 -5.36 -7.35
N ALA A 130 15.68 -4.84 -6.13
CA ALA A 130 16.92 -4.28 -5.61
C ALA A 130 17.90 -5.37 -5.15
N ASP A 131 17.39 -6.43 -4.52
CA ASP A 131 18.15 -7.62 -4.10
C ASP A 131 17.27 -8.87 -4.19
N GLY A 132 17.91 -10.04 -4.32
CA GLY A 132 17.23 -11.33 -4.41
C GLY A 132 16.51 -11.55 -5.73
N SER A 133 15.36 -12.20 -5.67
CA SER A 133 14.55 -12.49 -6.86
C SER A 133 13.08 -12.69 -6.52
N VAL A 134 12.23 -12.48 -7.53
CA VAL A 134 10.77 -12.63 -7.43
C VAL A 134 10.21 -13.41 -8.61
N GLU A 135 9.09 -14.06 -8.38
CA GLU A 135 8.23 -14.61 -9.42
C GLU A 135 6.95 -13.77 -9.47
N VAL A 136 6.65 -13.24 -10.65
CA VAL A 136 5.45 -12.45 -10.91
C VAL A 136 4.60 -13.16 -11.95
N GLU A 137 3.39 -13.52 -11.59
CA GLU A 137 2.39 -13.96 -12.55
C GLU A 137 1.56 -12.76 -12.98
N ALA A 138 1.62 -12.42 -14.25
CA ALA A 138 0.89 -11.27 -14.82
C ALA A 138 0.33 -11.69 -16.18
N ASP A 139 -0.94 -11.38 -16.40
CA ASP A 139 -1.67 -11.71 -17.65
C ASP A 139 -1.51 -13.20 -18.07
N GLY A 140 -1.57 -14.10 -17.08
CA GLY A 140 -1.45 -15.55 -17.27
C GLY A 140 -0.04 -16.05 -17.59
N ARG A 141 0.99 -15.21 -17.46
CA ARG A 141 2.38 -15.57 -17.67
C ARG A 141 3.20 -15.42 -16.42
N LEU A 142 4.14 -16.33 -16.21
CA LEU A 142 5.11 -16.26 -15.11
C LEU A 142 6.39 -15.59 -15.59
N HIS A 143 6.76 -14.50 -14.89
CA HIS A 143 7.99 -13.76 -15.06
C HIS A 143 8.88 -13.98 -13.84
N ARG A 144 10.15 -14.34 -14.08
CA ARG A 144 11.17 -14.45 -13.03
C ARG A 144 12.10 -13.27 -13.17
N LEU A 145 12.20 -12.49 -12.11
CA LEU A 145 13.01 -11.29 -12.07
C LEU A 145 14.10 -11.46 -11.02
N GLY A 146 15.31 -11.12 -11.38
CA GLY A 146 16.46 -11.09 -10.50
C GLY A 146 16.89 -9.66 -10.17
N ARG A 147 17.96 -9.52 -9.39
CA ARG A 147 18.52 -8.24 -9.00
C ARG A 147 18.80 -7.34 -10.22
N GLY A 148 18.30 -6.11 -10.19
CA GLY A 148 18.42 -5.12 -11.23
C GLY A 148 17.33 -5.16 -12.29
N ASP A 149 16.50 -6.21 -12.30
CA ASP A 149 15.39 -6.32 -13.25
C ASP A 149 14.22 -5.41 -12.87
N THR A 150 13.48 -5.01 -13.89
CA THR A 150 12.23 -4.26 -13.76
C THR A 150 11.08 -4.93 -14.49
N LEU A 151 9.87 -4.76 -13.97
CA LEU A 151 8.63 -5.14 -14.63
C LEU A 151 7.66 -3.96 -14.56
N LEU A 152 7.18 -3.50 -15.71
CA LEU A 152 6.09 -2.54 -15.80
C LEU A 152 4.78 -3.30 -16.00
N LEU A 153 3.81 -3.01 -15.15
CA LEU A 153 2.45 -3.49 -15.24
C LEU A 153 1.54 -2.30 -15.59
N SER A 154 0.94 -2.33 -16.77
CA SER A 154 -0.04 -1.31 -17.15
C SER A 154 -1.31 -1.45 -16.32
N GLY A 155 -2.02 -0.32 -16.14
CA GLY A 155 -3.26 -0.30 -15.39
C GLY A 155 -4.28 -1.32 -15.91
N GLY A 156 -4.90 -2.05 -14.99
CA GLY A 156 -5.88 -3.10 -15.29
C GLY A 156 -5.31 -4.51 -15.42
N VAL A 157 -3.99 -4.68 -15.50
CA VAL A 157 -3.37 -6.01 -15.56
C VAL A 157 -3.54 -6.71 -14.21
N ARG A 158 -4.06 -7.93 -14.26
CA ARG A 158 -4.13 -8.81 -13.08
C ARG A 158 -2.76 -9.42 -12.85
N HIS A 159 -2.29 -9.35 -11.62
CA HIS A 159 -0.98 -9.88 -11.25
C HIS A 159 -0.95 -10.35 -9.79
N ARG A 160 -0.03 -11.24 -9.52
CA ARG A 160 0.38 -11.65 -8.18
C ARG A 160 1.87 -11.94 -8.21
N TRP A 161 2.53 -11.78 -7.07
CA TRP A 161 3.96 -12.02 -6.99
C TRP A 161 4.37 -12.59 -5.64
N ARG A 162 5.49 -13.26 -5.64
CA ARG A 162 6.14 -13.78 -4.44
C ARG A 162 7.65 -13.55 -4.50
N SER A 163 8.25 -13.36 -3.37
CA SER A 163 9.71 -13.42 -3.25
C SER A 163 10.17 -14.87 -3.20
N THR A 164 11.37 -15.12 -3.70
CA THR A 164 11.95 -16.47 -3.74
C THR A 164 13.02 -16.70 -2.69
N GLY A 165 13.27 -15.71 -1.82
CA GLY A 165 14.25 -15.81 -0.74
C GLY A 165 14.13 -14.73 0.31
N ALA A 166 14.67 -14.99 1.49
CA ALA A 166 14.61 -14.12 2.65
C ALA A 166 15.37 -12.78 2.46
N ASP A 167 16.35 -12.74 1.57
CA ASP A 167 17.15 -11.54 1.26
C ASP A 167 16.54 -10.67 0.15
N THR A 168 15.34 -11.03 -0.32
CA THR A 168 14.68 -10.30 -1.40
C THR A 168 14.29 -8.91 -0.96
N ARG A 169 14.59 -7.92 -1.80
CA ARG A 169 14.20 -6.53 -1.64
C ARG A 169 13.59 -6.01 -2.94
N VAL A 170 12.36 -5.56 -2.87
CA VAL A 170 11.59 -5.08 -4.03
C VAL A 170 11.06 -3.69 -3.75
N LEU A 171 11.23 -2.79 -4.72
CA LEU A 171 10.57 -1.49 -4.75
C LEU A 171 9.40 -1.57 -5.74
N VAL A 172 8.22 -1.25 -5.25
CA VAL A 172 7.01 -1.11 -6.07
C VAL A 172 6.61 0.35 -6.12
N VAL A 173 6.54 0.91 -7.32
CA VAL A 173 6.24 2.32 -7.56
C VAL A 173 4.98 2.42 -8.43
N ALA A 174 4.02 3.22 -7.98
CA ALA A 174 2.79 3.48 -8.71
C ALA A 174 2.50 4.98 -8.77
N VAL A 175 1.84 5.42 -9.84
CA VAL A 175 1.33 6.79 -9.95
C VAL A 175 -0.16 6.75 -9.63
N GLY A 176 -0.57 7.46 -8.59
CA GLY A 176 -1.97 7.53 -8.16
C GLY A 176 -2.77 8.59 -8.90
N ASP A 177 -4.08 8.39 -8.98
CA ASP A 177 -4.97 9.46 -9.43
C ASP A 177 -4.97 10.58 -8.39
N HIS A 178 -4.69 11.80 -8.84
CA HIS A 178 -4.88 12.98 -8.01
C HIS A 178 -6.40 13.21 -7.90
N VAL A 179 -6.96 12.86 -6.77
CA VAL A 179 -8.34 13.27 -6.44
C VAL A 179 -8.21 14.59 -5.71
N ASP A 180 -8.38 15.70 -6.45
CA ASP A 180 -8.60 16.99 -5.84
C ASP A 180 -9.92 16.92 -5.06
N VAL A 181 -9.80 16.83 -3.74
CA VAL A 181 -10.94 17.11 -2.87
C VAL A 181 -11.05 18.63 -2.87
N LEU A 182 -11.92 19.17 -3.71
CA LEU A 182 -12.32 20.56 -3.62
C LEU A 182 -12.92 20.73 -2.22
N GLU A 183 -12.22 21.46 -1.37
CA GLU A 183 -12.79 21.96 -0.11
C GLU A 183 -13.86 22.99 -0.48
N SER A 184 -15.11 22.63 -0.21
CA SER A 184 -16.27 23.55 -0.23
C SER A 184 -16.53 24.09 1.16
#